data_0ff7002e96a95de7a9dc440a6b46d43f
#
_entry.id   0ff7002e96a95de7a9dc440a6b46d43f
#
_cell.length_a   1.000
_cell.length_b   1.000
_cell.length_c   1.000
_cell.angle_alpha   90.00
_cell.angle_beta   90.00
_cell.angle_gamma   90.00
#
_symmetry.space_group_name_H-M   'P 1'
#
loop_
_entity.id
_entity.type
_entity.pdbx_description
1 polymer ?
#
loop_
_entity_poly.entity_id
_entity_poly.type
_entity_poly.pdbx_seq_one_letter_code
_entity_poly.pdbx_strand_id
1 'polypeptide(L)'
;MTSLDKKFMNLSSENTPGQEVRQSNDQFITLMRGKKIIGHPVDFSHGDVDAFLPAPGAREAWEQGYEQGGQQAYTEYRGDALIRNGLAARLEQFTGAAIAADRELIITPGTQGALFLALGSVVEQGTKVAIMEPDYFANRKLVNFFGGEIFPIPLVYED
;
A
#
# COMPACT_ATOMS: atom_id res chain seq x y z
N MET A 1 -21.24 -19.23 11.22
CA MET A 1 -20.41 -18.17 10.65
C MET A 1 -19.38 -17.76 11.70
N THR A 2 -18.10 -17.99 11.44
CA THR A 2 -17.00 -17.65 12.35
C THR A 2 -16.78 -16.13 12.38
N SER A 3 -16.01 -15.66 13.35
CA SER A 3 -15.57 -14.25 13.41
C SER A 3 -14.77 -13.87 12.14
N LEU A 4 -13.98 -14.80 11.63
CA LEU A 4 -13.18 -14.62 10.42
C LEU A 4 -14.08 -14.49 9.19
N ASP A 5 -15.10 -15.33 9.04
CA ASP A 5 -16.06 -15.24 7.93
C ASP A 5 -16.73 -13.87 7.88
N LYS A 6 -17.14 -13.33 9.03
CA LYS A 6 -17.75 -11.99 9.13
C LYS A 6 -16.79 -10.89 8.66
N LYS A 7 -15.52 -11.00 9.04
CA LYS A 7 -14.48 -10.03 8.60
C LYS A 7 -14.27 -10.09 7.09
N PHE A 8 -14.20 -11.28 6.51
CA PHE A 8 -14.05 -11.43 5.06
C PHE A 8 -15.27 -10.96 4.29
N MET A 9 -16.47 -11.16 4.79
CA MET A 9 -17.68 -10.62 4.17
C MET A 9 -17.68 -9.08 4.13
N ASN A 10 -17.17 -8.45 5.18
CA ASN A 10 -17.05 -6.98 5.23
C ASN A 10 -15.98 -6.43 4.27
N LEU A 11 -15.06 -7.27 3.80
CA LEU A 11 -14.02 -6.83 2.86
C LEU A 11 -14.56 -6.57 1.45
N SER A 12 -15.76 -7.05 1.12
CA SER A 12 -16.41 -6.86 -0.19
C SER A 12 -15.41 -6.90 -1.35
N SER A 13 -15.04 -8.10 -1.77
CA SER A 13 -13.99 -8.29 -2.78
C SER A 13 -14.48 -8.12 -4.22
N GLU A 14 -15.75 -7.82 -4.41
CA GLU A 14 -16.31 -7.61 -5.75
C GLU A 14 -15.87 -6.25 -6.31
N ASN A 15 -15.43 -6.26 -7.56
CA ASN A 15 -14.98 -5.05 -8.30
C ASN A 15 -13.75 -4.34 -7.68
N THR A 16 -12.82 -5.07 -7.11
CA THR A 16 -11.58 -4.47 -6.64
C THR A 16 -10.54 -4.40 -7.74
N PRO A 17 -9.75 -3.29 -7.80
CA PRO A 17 -8.58 -3.21 -8.67
C PRO A 17 -7.64 -4.42 -8.50
N GLY A 18 -7.07 -4.91 -9.58
CA GLY A 18 -6.29 -6.16 -9.61
C GLY A 18 -7.12 -7.43 -9.82
N GLN A 19 -8.45 -7.32 -9.82
CA GLN A 19 -9.36 -8.39 -10.24
C GLN A 19 -9.94 -8.17 -11.64
N GLU A 20 -9.55 -7.11 -12.31
CA GLU A 20 -10.00 -6.68 -13.64
C GLU A 20 -9.71 -7.72 -14.71
N VAL A 21 -8.71 -8.56 -14.50
CA VAL A 21 -8.39 -9.70 -15.39
C VAL A 21 -9.59 -10.66 -15.56
N ARG A 22 -10.56 -10.60 -14.63
CA ARG A 22 -11.83 -11.34 -14.73
C ARG A 22 -12.99 -10.49 -15.24
N GLN A 23 -12.85 -9.17 -15.21
CA GLN A 23 -13.80 -8.29 -15.91
C GLN A 23 -13.48 -8.41 -17.38
N SER A 24 -14.16 -9.30 -17.97
CA SER A 24 -14.09 -9.79 -19.30
C SER A 24 -13.42 -8.82 -20.28
N ASN A 25 -12.25 -9.19 -20.77
CA ASN A 25 -11.76 -8.79 -22.07
C ASN A 25 -12.91 -8.70 -23.11
N ASP A 26 -13.92 -9.49 -22.98
CA ASP A 26 -15.09 -9.52 -23.86
C ASP A 26 -15.94 -8.25 -23.80
N GLN A 27 -16.14 -7.63 -22.64
CA GLN A 27 -16.85 -6.35 -22.55
C GLN A 27 -16.00 -5.23 -23.14
N PHE A 28 -14.70 -5.19 -22.85
CA PHE A 28 -13.81 -4.21 -23.42
C PHE A 28 -13.67 -4.39 -24.92
N ILE A 29 -13.46 -5.62 -25.41
CA ILE A 29 -13.42 -5.95 -26.83
C ILE A 29 -14.73 -5.57 -27.51
N THR A 30 -15.87 -5.79 -26.87
CA THR A 30 -17.18 -5.42 -27.40
C THR A 30 -17.35 -3.91 -27.49
N LEU A 31 -16.95 -3.16 -26.46
CA LEU A 31 -16.97 -1.70 -26.45
C LEU A 31 -16.05 -1.08 -27.50
N MET A 32 -14.91 -1.72 -27.75
CA MET A 32 -13.91 -1.24 -28.70
C MET A 32 -14.11 -1.76 -30.13
N ARG A 33 -15.06 -2.67 -30.32
CA ARG A 33 -15.33 -3.30 -31.62
C ARG A 33 -15.66 -2.26 -32.68
N GLY A 34 -14.84 -2.20 -33.71
CA GLY A 34 -14.98 -1.25 -34.82
C GLY A 34 -14.50 0.17 -34.54
N LYS A 35 -13.96 0.45 -33.34
CA LYS A 35 -13.36 1.73 -33.02
C LYS A 35 -11.86 1.70 -33.33
N LYS A 36 -11.39 2.74 -34.03
CA LYS A 36 -9.96 2.92 -34.26
C LYS A 36 -9.34 3.64 -33.06
N ILE A 37 -8.38 3.00 -32.40
CA ILE A 37 -7.57 3.65 -31.36
C ILE A 37 -6.62 4.61 -32.06
N ILE A 38 -6.66 5.88 -31.68
CA ILE A 38 -5.79 6.93 -32.22
C ILE A 38 -4.71 7.21 -31.17
N GLY A 39 -3.44 7.22 -31.58
CA GLY A 39 -2.30 7.49 -30.71
C GLY A 39 -1.56 6.22 -30.26
N HIS A 40 -0.65 6.41 -29.32
CA HIS A 40 0.06 5.29 -28.69
C HIS A 40 -0.77 4.68 -27.55
N PRO A 41 -0.75 3.35 -27.38
CA PRO A 41 -1.40 2.72 -26.23
C PRO A 41 -0.78 3.26 -24.95
N VAL A 42 -1.64 3.67 -24.01
CA VAL A 42 -1.25 4.06 -22.65
C VAL A 42 -2.10 3.27 -21.70
N ASP A 43 -1.46 2.52 -20.81
CA ASP A 43 -2.13 1.73 -19.81
C ASP A 43 -2.27 2.56 -18.52
N PHE A 44 -3.52 2.87 -18.16
CA PHE A 44 -3.88 3.53 -16.92
C PHE A 44 -4.49 2.57 -15.88
N SER A 45 -4.48 1.28 -16.16
CA SER A 45 -5.16 0.29 -15.30
C SER A 45 -4.42 0.00 -14.00
N HIS A 46 -3.09 0.15 -14.02
CA HIS A 46 -2.22 -0.16 -12.88
C HIS A 46 -1.23 0.98 -12.61
N GLY A 47 -0.90 1.16 -11.33
CA GLY A 47 0.18 2.05 -10.88
C GLY A 47 1.54 1.36 -10.82
N ASP A 48 1.76 0.30 -11.59
CA ASP A 48 3.00 -0.44 -11.61
C ASP A 48 4.14 0.37 -12.21
N VAL A 49 5.30 0.24 -11.61
CA VAL A 49 6.51 0.98 -12.01
C VAL A 49 7.50 0.14 -12.82
N ASP A 50 7.02 -0.86 -13.52
CA ASP A 50 7.83 -1.74 -14.38
C ASP A 50 8.48 -1.01 -15.56
N ALA A 51 7.96 0.19 -15.90
CA ALA A 51 8.56 1.09 -16.89
C ALA A 51 9.92 1.65 -16.45
N PHE A 52 10.26 1.56 -15.17
CA PHE A 52 11.50 2.11 -14.63
C PHE A 52 12.42 1.00 -14.16
N LEU A 53 13.69 1.13 -14.51
CA LEU A 53 14.71 0.23 -13.98
C LEU A 53 14.89 0.44 -12.46
N PRO A 54 15.29 -0.61 -11.71
CA PRO A 54 15.69 -0.44 -10.32
C PRO A 54 16.76 0.65 -10.17
N ALA A 55 16.81 1.27 -8.99
CA ALA A 55 17.81 2.28 -8.70
C ALA A 55 19.23 1.76 -8.98
N PRO A 56 20.11 2.53 -9.62
CA PRO A 56 21.51 2.12 -9.83
C PRO A 56 22.17 1.69 -8.53
N GLY A 57 22.89 0.57 -8.56
CA GLY A 57 23.57 0.01 -7.38
C GLY A 57 22.65 -0.79 -6.41
N ALA A 58 21.36 -0.87 -6.66
CA ALA A 58 20.44 -1.60 -5.77
C ALA A 58 20.77 -3.09 -5.71
N ARG A 59 21.11 -3.71 -6.84
CA ARG A 59 21.47 -5.13 -6.91
C ARG A 59 22.78 -5.40 -6.17
N GLU A 60 23.80 -4.62 -6.44
CA GLU A 60 25.12 -4.75 -5.84
C GLU A 60 25.04 -4.56 -4.31
N ALA A 61 24.27 -3.58 -3.86
CA ALA A 61 24.04 -3.37 -2.43
C ALA A 61 23.29 -4.56 -1.79
N TRP A 62 22.34 -5.16 -2.49
CA TRP A 62 21.65 -6.35 -2.02
C TRP A 62 22.59 -7.55 -1.94
N GLU A 63 23.39 -7.82 -2.97
CA GLU A 63 24.38 -8.91 -3.01
C GLU A 63 25.40 -8.74 -1.89
N GLN A 64 25.94 -7.53 -1.69
CA GLN A 64 26.84 -7.19 -0.61
C GLN A 64 26.21 -7.43 0.78
N GLY A 65 24.97 -6.99 0.97
CA GLY A 65 24.23 -7.22 2.22
C GLY A 65 23.99 -8.70 2.48
N TYR A 66 23.72 -9.48 1.44
CA TYR A 66 23.55 -10.93 1.53
C TYR A 66 24.84 -11.62 1.97
N GLU A 67 25.99 -11.26 1.38
CA GLU A 67 27.29 -11.82 1.70
C GLU A 67 27.76 -11.44 3.11
N GLN A 68 27.55 -10.17 3.50
CA GLN A 68 27.95 -9.66 4.81
C GLN A 68 27.03 -10.09 5.94
N GLY A 69 25.76 -10.30 5.62
CA GLY A 69 24.72 -10.59 6.60
C GLY A 69 24.91 -11.89 7.34
N GLY A 70 25.54 -12.91 6.75
CA GLY A 70 26.03 -14.17 7.30
C GLY A 70 25.25 -14.84 8.43
N GLN A 71 24.27 -14.16 8.96
CA GLN A 71 23.46 -14.57 10.10
C GLN A 71 22.04 -14.78 9.63
N GLN A 72 21.69 -16.01 9.43
CA GLN A 72 20.29 -16.42 9.19
C GLN A 72 19.51 -16.33 10.52
N ALA A 73 19.54 -15.17 11.15
CA ALA A 73 18.86 -14.91 12.41
C ALA A 73 17.74 -13.89 12.19
N TYR A 74 16.76 -13.93 13.06
CA TYR A 74 15.71 -12.91 13.09
C TYR A 74 16.34 -11.54 13.40
N THR A 75 15.91 -10.52 12.67
CA THR A 75 16.21 -9.13 13.02
C THR A 75 15.39 -8.69 14.23
N GLU A 76 15.69 -7.51 14.76
CA GLU A 76 14.81 -6.88 15.76
C GLU A 76 13.38 -6.76 15.24
N TYR A 77 12.38 -6.89 16.09
CA TYR A 77 10.97 -6.80 15.71
C TYR A 77 10.58 -5.48 15.05
N ARG A 78 11.29 -4.41 15.34
CA ARG A 78 11.10 -3.10 14.70
C ARG A 78 11.87 -2.94 13.40
N GLY A 79 12.63 -3.94 13.00
CA GLY A 79 13.60 -3.88 11.91
C GLY A 79 14.99 -3.51 12.40
N ASP A 80 15.97 -3.73 11.55
CA ASP A 80 17.38 -3.49 11.85
C ASP A 80 17.67 -2.04 12.27
N ALA A 81 18.44 -1.86 13.34
CA ALA A 81 18.74 -0.55 13.91
C ALA A 81 19.52 0.36 12.96
N LEU A 82 20.44 -0.19 12.15
CA LEU A 82 21.19 0.59 11.17
C LEU A 82 20.27 1.15 10.08
N ILE A 83 19.33 0.33 9.62
CA ILE A 83 18.32 0.76 8.64
C ILE A 83 17.42 1.84 9.23
N ARG A 84 16.91 1.64 10.45
CA ARG A 84 16.05 2.63 11.12
C ARG A 84 16.78 3.96 11.34
N ASN A 85 18.02 3.94 11.79
CA ASN A 85 18.83 5.15 11.98
C ASN A 85 19.10 5.88 10.65
N GLY A 86 19.42 5.14 9.59
CA GLY A 86 19.63 5.71 8.26
C GLY A 86 18.33 6.34 7.69
N LEU A 87 17.19 5.73 7.94
CA LEU A 87 15.88 6.27 7.56
C LEU A 87 15.51 7.51 8.38
N ALA A 88 15.76 7.48 9.71
CA ALA A 88 15.52 8.63 10.58
C ALA A 88 16.25 9.87 10.07
N ALA A 89 17.54 9.75 9.79
CA ALA A 89 18.35 10.86 9.27
C ALA A 89 17.79 11.44 7.95
N ARG A 90 17.31 10.58 7.05
CA ARG A 90 16.69 11.03 5.78
C ARG A 90 15.34 11.70 6.00
N LEU A 91 14.53 11.16 6.90
CA LEU A 91 13.24 11.74 7.26
C LEU A 91 13.41 13.09 7.97
N GLU A 92 14.38 13.23 8.86
CA GLU A 92 14.75 14.51 9.48
C GLU A 92 15.12 15.56 8.43
N GLN A 93 15.94 15.16 7.46
CA GLN A 93 16.32 16.05 6.37
C GLN A 93 15.10 16.48 5.52
N PHE A 94 14.15 15.57 5.30
CA PHE A 94 12.97 15.83 4.48
C PHE A 94 11.91 16.63 5.21
N THR A 95 11.65 16.32 6.49
CA THR A 95 10.57 16.92 7.28
C THR A 95 11.00 18.14 8.09
N GLY A 96 12.31 18.28 8.36
CA GLY A 96 12.84 19.27 9.28
C GLY A 96 12.61 18.97 10.77
N ALA A 97 12.06 17.80 11.09
CA ALA A 97 11.75 17.38 12.46
C ALA A 97 12.71 16.25 12.90
N ALA A 98 13.21 16.32 14.13
CA ALA A 98 14.00 15.25 14.71
C ALA A 98 13.19 13.96 14.87
N ILE A 99 13.78 12.81 14.51
CA ILE A 99 13.10 11.52 14.54
C ILE A 99 13.92 10.53 15.38
N ALA A 100 13.33 10.03 16.46
CA ALA A 100 13.92 9.03 17.31
C ALA A 100 13.69 7.62 16.73
N ALA A 101 14.70 7.10 16.00
CA ALA A 101 14.63 5.84 15.27
C ALA A 101 14.20 4.62 16.12
N ASP A 102 14.54 4.62 17.39
CA ASP A 102 14.24 3.53 18.34
C ASP A 102 12.80 3.57 18.88
N ARG A 103 12.12 4.71 18.80
CA ARG A 103 10.77 4.90 19.34
C ARG A 103 9.72 5.22 18.31
N GLU A 104 10.11 5.83 17.19
CA GLU A 104 9.20 6.42 16.21
C GLU A 104 9.22 5.71 14.86
N LEU A 105 10.16 4.76 14.67
CA LEU A 105 10.25 4.00 13.43
C LEU A 105 10.09 2.49 13.65
N ILE A 106 9.32 1.89 12.75
CA ILE A 106 9.20 0.45 12.59
C ILE A 106 9.25 0.10 11.09
N ILE A 107 10.00 -0.93 10.75
CA ILE A 107 10.06 -1.47 9.40
C ILE A 107 8.96 -2.54 9.26
N THR A 108 8.19 -2.43 8.20
CA THR A 108 7.07 -3.31 7.93
C THR A 108 7.19 -3.94 6.55
N PRO A 109 6.53 -5.08 6.28
CA PRO A 109 6.46 -5.65 4.93
C PRO A 109 5.53 -4.81 4.06
N GLY A 110 6.11 -3.75 3.45
CA GLY A 110 5.43 -2.83 2.55
C GLY A 110 4.44 -1.87 3.23
N THR A 111 3.91 -0.96 2.44
CA THR A 111 2.95 0.07 2.89
C THR A 111 1.68 -0.53 3.47
N GLN A 112 1.17 -1.62 2.90
CA GLN A 112 -0.03 -2.28 3.41
C GLN A 112 0.19 -2.89 4.80
N GLY A 113 1.38 -3.44 5.06
CA GLY A 113 1.76 -3.90 6.39
C GLY A 113 1.80 -2.76 7.40
N ALA A 114 2.35 -1.61 7.02
CA ALA A 114 2.35 -0.40 7.85
C ALA A 114 0.94 0.08 8.18
N LEU A 115 0.08 0.19 7.17
CA LEU A 115 -1.32 0.62 7.34
C LEU A 115 -2.10 -0.36 8.21
N PHE A 116 -1.91 -1.67 8.02
CA PHE A 116 -2.55 -2.69 8.86
C PHE A 116 -2.18 -2.52 10.34
N LEU A 117 -0.90 -2.34 10.64
CA LEU A 117 -0.44 -2.13 12.01
C LEU A 117 -0.92 -0.80 12.59
N ALA A 118 -0.81 0.29 11.82
CA ALA A 118 -1.23 1.62 12.25
C ALA A 118 -2.75 1.66 12.53
N LEU A 119 -3.57 1.23 11.58
CA LEU A 119 -5.02 1.21 11.74
C LEU A 119 -5.45 0.23 12.83
N GLY A 120 -4.83 -0.96 12.89
CA GLY A 120 -5.13 -1.94 13.92
C GLY A 120 -4.77 -1.51 15.34
N SER A 121 -3.90 -0.51 15.49
CA SER A 121 -3.56 0.05 16.81
C SER A 121 -4.54 1.12 17.31
N VAL A 122 -5.36 1.71 16.42
CA VAL A 122 -6.24 2.84 16.77
C VAL A 122 -7.71 2.64 16.39
N VAL A 123 -8.00 1.70 15.48
CA VAL A 123 -9.36 1.44 15.01
C VAL A 123 -9.94 0.22 15.73
N GLU A 124 -11.04 0.43 16.40
CA GLU A 124 -11.87 -0.63 17.03
C GLU A 124 -13.31 -0.54 16.54
N GLN A 125 -14.15 -1.45 17.01
CA GLN A 125 -15.57 -1.48 16.62
C GLN A 125 -16.26 -0.13 16.87
N GLY A 126 -16.80 0.46 15.80
CA GLY A 126 -17.51 1.76 15.85
C GLY A 126 -16.62 3.00 15.82
N THR A 127 -15.29 2.84 15.72
CA THR A 127 -14.39 4.00 15.52
C THR A 127 -14.73 4.69 14.21
N LYS A 128 -14.99 6.00 14.25
CA LYS A 128 -15.22 6.80 13.05
C LYS A 128 -13.90 7.21 12.42
N VAL A 129 -13.72 6.86 11.16
CA VAL A 129 -12.50 7.14 10.39
C VAL A 129 -12.87 7.98 9.17
N ALA A 130 -12.34 9.20 9.11
CA ALA A 130 -12.49 10.07 7.95
C ALA A 130 -11.56 9.62 6.82
N ILE A 131 -12.10 9.40 5.62
CA ILE A 131 -11.35 9.03 4.42
C ILE A 131 -11.74 9.95 3.28
N MET A 132 -10.73 10.54 2.63
CA MET A 132 -10.95 11.34 1.42
C MET A 132 -11.45 10.46 0.27
N GLU A 133 -12.36 10.97 -0.54
CA GLU A 133 -12.86 10.27 -1.73
C GLU A 133 -12.63 11.13 -2.99
N PRO A 134 -12.00 10.56 -4.02
CA PRO A 134 -11.52 9.18 -4.17
C PRO A 134 -10.26 8.86 -3.35
N ASP A 135 -10.11 7.59 -2.93
CA ASP A 135 -8.95 7.08 -2.21
C ASP A 135 -8.63 5.65 -2.67
N TYR A 136 -7.46 5.17 -2.30
CA TYR A 136 -7.05 3.81 -2.57
C TYR A 136 -7.94 2.81 -1.81
N PHE A 137 -8.53 1.88 -2.53
CA PHE A 137 -9.56 0.98 -2.02
C PHE A 137 -9.17 0.19 -0.76
N ALA A 138 -7.87 -0.14 -0.60
CA ALA A 138 -7.41 -0.94 0.53
C ALA A 138 -7.56 -0.22 1.88
N ASN A 139 -7.50 1.11 1.91
CA ASN A 139 -7.66 1.89 3.13
C ASN A 139 -9.05 1.68 3.74
N ARG A 140 -10.08 1.75 2.93
CA ARG A 140 -11.47 1.49 3.34
C ARG A 140 -11.66 0.06 3.83
N LYS A 141 -11.06 -0.91 3.14
CA LYS A 141 -11.13 -2.31 3.53
C LYS A 141 -10.50 -2.57 4.88
N LEU A 142 -9.37 -1.95 5.17
CA LEU A 142 -8.71 -2.07 6.46
C LEU A 142 -9.57 -1.48 7.59
N VAL A 143 -10.16 -0.30 7.38
CA VAL A 143 -11.07 0.30 8.36
C VAL A 143 -12.25 -0.64 8.66
N ASN A 144 -12.91 -1.15 7.62
CA ASN A 144 -14.01 -2.09 7.77
C ASN A 144 -13.57 -3.41 8.44
N PHE A 145 -12.36 -3.90 8.11
CA PHE A 145 -11.81 -5.10 8.70
C PHE A 145 -11.65 -4.99 10.22
N PHE A 146 -11.22 -3.83 10.71
CA PHE A 146 -11.09 -3.55 12.15
C PHE A 146 -12.43 -3.16 12.82
N GLY A 147 -13.50 -3.02 12.04
CA GLY A 147 -14.83 -2.69 12.56
C GLY A 147 -15.08 -1.19 12.69
N GLY A 148 -14.25 -0.36 12.08
CA GLY A 148 -14.46 1.09 12.01
C GLY A 148 -15.62 1.48 11.08
N GLU A 149 -16.14 2.67 11.29
CA GLU A 149 -17.15 3.31 10.44
C GLU A 149 -16.50 4.37 9.57
N ILE A 150 -16.68 4.27 8.24
CA ILE A 150 -16.09 5.22 7.29
C ILE A 150 -16.95 6.48 7.23
N PHE A 151 -16.30 7.62 7.42
CA PHE A 151 -16.87 8.93 7.15
C PHE A 151 -16.20 9.51 5.90
N PRO A 152 -16.88 9.51 4.74
CA PRO A 152 -16.28 9.98 3.49
C PRO A 152 -16.14 11.50 3.48
N ILE A 153 -14.98 11.98 3.05
CA ILE A 153 -14.72 13.40 2.77
C ILE A 153 -14.54 13.55 1.26
N PRO A 154 -15.53 14.06 0.53
CA PRO A 154 -15.40 14.22 -0.90
C PRO A 154 -14.32 15.24 -1.26
N LEU A 155 -13.44 14.87 -2.17
CA LEU A 155 -12.54 15.81 -2.84
C LEU A 155 -13.29 16.40 -4.03
N VAL A 156 -13.57 17.69 -3.96
CA VAL A 156 -14.19 18.42 -5.05
C VAL A 156 -13.08 19.12 -5.82
N TYR A 157 -12.98 18.81 -7.11
CA TYR A 157 -12.12 19.54 -8.03
C TYR A 157 -12.90 20.77 -8.48
N GLU A 158 -12.44 21.94 -8.07
CA GLU A 158 -12.96 23.21 -8.58
C GLU A 158 -12.11 23.61 -9.79
N ASP A 159 -12.78 23.90 -10.90
CA ASP A 159 -12.17 24.37 -12.15
C ASP A 159 -11.54 25.77 -12.01
#